data_d9c12dc02bb45f03479491256f4190dc
#
_entry.id   d9c12dc02bb45f03479491256f4190dc
#
_cell.length_a   1.000
_cell.length_b   1.000
_cell.length_c   1.000
_cell.angle_alpha   90.00
_cell.angle_beta   90.00
_cell.angle_gamma   90.00
#
_symmetry.space_group_name_H-M   'P 1'
#
loop_
_entity.id
_entity.type
_entity.pdbx_description
1 polymer ?
#
loop_
_entity_poly.entity_id
_entity_poly.type
_entity_poly.pdbx_seq_one_letter_code
_entity_poly.pdbx_strand_id
1 'polypeptide(L)'
;MTSLVVPGLDTLRQWLDGLGMSFFECDNCQALHLPHMQNFDGVFDAKIDLIDNTILFSAMAEVRPSAVLPLAADLSAINASSLTVKAFLDMQDDNLPKLVVCQSLSVMQGVTYEQFAW
;
A
#
# COMPACT_ATOMS: atom_id res chain seq x y z
N MET A 1 -7.74 26.38 -0.40
CA MET A 1 -6.48 26.50 0.34
C MET A 1 -6.15 25.21 1.04
N THR A 2 -4.95 24.75 0.86
CA THR A 2 -4.52 23.47 1.45
C THR A 2 -3.97 23.70 2.85
N SER A 3 -4.40 22.87 3.80
CA SER A 3 -3.92 22.89 5.16
C SER A 3 -3.08 21.66 5.45
N LEU A 4 -2.01 21.84 6.18
CA LEU A 4 -1.21 20.72 6.67
C LEU A 4 -1.94 20.05 7.83
N VAL A 5 -2.07 18.74 7.75
CA VAL A 5 -2.75 17.93 8.75
C VAL A 5 -1.89 16.73 9.08
N VAL A 6 -1.79 16.40 10.37
CA VAL A 6 -1.23 15.10 10.79
C VAL A 6 -2.42 14.13 10.83
N PRO A 7 -2.60 13.27 9.81
CA PRO A 7 -3.82 12.49 9.68
C PRO A 7 -3.87 11.34 10.67
N GLY A 8 -5.06 11.10 11.20
CA GLY A 8 -5.42 9.84 11.85
C GLY A 8 -6.23 8.98 10.89
N LEU A 9 -6.72 7.83 11.37
CA LEU A 9 -7.54 6.96 10.55
C LEU A 9 -8.83 7.64 10.10
N ASP A 10 -9.46 8.45 10.95
CA ASP A 10 -10.67 9.16 10.58
C ASP A 10 -10.41 10.16 9.45
N THR A 11 -9.26 10.81 9.46
CA THR A 11 -8.85 11.72 8.39
C THR A 11 -8.71 10.97 7.07
N LEU A 12 -8.08 9.80 7.10
CA LEU A 12 -7.89 8.98 5.91
C LEU A 12 -9.22 8.49 5.37
N ARG A 13 -10.15 8.09 6.23
CA ARG A 13 -11.51 7.71 5.81
C ARG A 13 -12.20 8.84 5.07
N GLN A 14 -12.14 10.05 5.62
CA GLN A 14 -12.76 11.23 4.99
C GLN A 14 -12.12 11.54 3.63
N TRP A 15 -10.80 11.44 3.55
CA TRP A 15 -10.09 11.71 2.31
C TRP A 15 -10.41 10.68 1.23
N LEU A 16 -10.52 9.39 1.60
CA LEU A 16 -10.92 8.35 0.67
C LEU A 16 -12.36 8.56 0.17
N ASP A 17 -13.27 8.93 1.08
CA ASP A 17 -14.64 9.26 0.70
C ASP A 17 -14.68 10.42 -0.27
N GLY A 18 -13.86 11.44 -0.05
CA GLY A 18 -13.76 12.59 -0.94
C GLY A 18 -13.23 12.26 -2.32
N LEU A 19 -12.42 11.19 -2.43
CA LEU A 19 -11.92 10.69 -3.72
C LEU A 19 -12.89 9.74 -4.41
N GLY A 20 -14.00 9.40 -3.75
CA GLY A 20 -14.94 8.43 -4.28
C GLY A 20 -14.46 6.99 -4.22
N MET A 21 -13.50 6.70 -3.37
CA MET A 21 -12.92 5.37 -3.24
C MET A 21 -13.61 4.58 -2.13
N SER A 22 -14.04 3.37 -2.44
CA SER A 22 -14.59 2.45 -1.45
C SER A 22 -13.48 1.83 -0.62
N PHE A 23 -13.75 1.61 0.65
CA PHE A 23 -12.83 0.91 1.54
C PHE A 23 -13.61 0.12 2.58
N PHE A 24 -12.93 -0.85 3.21
CA PHE A 24 -13.48 -1.55 4.36
C PHE A 24 -12.38 -1.78 5.40
N GLU A 25 -12.80 -1.99 6.65
CA GLU A 25 -11.89 -2.29 7.76
C GLU A 25 -12.09 -3.74 8.17
N CYS A 26 -11.00 -4.44 8.45
CA CYS A 26 -11.10 -5.76 9.02
C CYS A 26 -11.11 -5.68 10.55
N ASP A 27 -11.73 -6.69 11.19
CA ASP A 27 -11.86 -6.72 12.66
C ASP A 27 -10.52 -6.91 13.37
N ASN A 28 -9.53 -7.50 12.68
CA ASN A 28 -8.26 -7.88 13.28
C ASN A 28 -7.11 -6.93 12.92
N CYS A 29 -7.37 -5.89 12.14
CA CYS A 29 -6.35 -4.94 11.75
C CYS A 29 -6.96 -3.55 11.67
N GLN A 30 -6.09 -2.53 11.73
CA GLN A 30 -6.52 -1.13 11.62
C GLN A 30 -6.24 -0.56 10.23
N ALA A 31 -6.16 -1.45 9.24
CA ALA A 31 -5.91 -1.06 7.87
C ALA A 31 -7.21 -0.75 7.13
N LEU A 32 -7.14 0.16 6.19
CA LEU A 32 -8.24 0.47 5.29
C LEU A 32 -8.02 -0.28 3.99
N HIS A 33 -8.80 -1.33 3.75
CA HIS A 33 -8.66 -2.16 2.56
C HIS A 33 -9.38 -1.53 1.37
N LEU A 34 -8.78 -1.65 0.19
CA LEU A 34 -9.26 -1.03 -1.03
C LEU A 34 -9.69 -2.11 -2.04
N PRO A 35 -10.97 -2.54 -1.99
CA PRO A 35 -11.42 -3.66 -2.81
C PRO A 35 -11.33 -3.44 -4.32
N HIS A 36 -11.42 -2.19 -4.77
CA HIS A 36 -11.34 -1.89 -6.21
C HIS A 36 -9.97 -2.25 -6.80
N MET A 37 -8.93 -2.33 -5.99
CA MET A 37 -7.60 -2.72 -6.47
C MET A 37 -7.54 -4.19 -6.89
N GLN A 38 -8.49 -5.01 -6.44
CA GLN A 38 -8.57 -6.41 -6.85
C GLN A 38 -9.01 -6.58 -8.30
N ASN A 39 -9.44 -5.51 -8.96
CA ASN A 39 -9.74 -5.53 -10.39
C ASN A 39 -8.49 -5.61 -11.26
N PHE A 40 -7.32 -5.35 -10.72
CA PHE A 40 -6.06 -5.53 -11.43
C PHE A 40 -5.64 -7.00 -11.35
N ASP A 41 -5.20 -7.53 -12.48
CA ASP A 41 -4.81 -8.94 -12.57
C ASP A 41 -3.72 -9.27 -11.56
N GLY A 42 -3.94 -10.33 -10.80
CA GLY A 42 -2.97 -10.83 -9.84
C GLY A 42 -2.99 -10.16 -8.47
N VAL A 43 -3.61 -8.99 -8.34
CA VAL A 43 -3.70 -8.30 -7.06
C VAL A 43 -4.86 -8.89 -6.25
N PHE A 44 -4.55 -9.45 -5.08
CA PHE A 44 -5.60 -10.01 -4.23
C PHE A 44 -5.92 -9.15 -3.02
N ASP A 45 -5.06 -8.19 -2.68
CA ASP A 45 -5.33 -7.26 -1.58
C ASP A 45 -4.56 -5.97 -1.79
N ALA A 46 -5.16 -4.87 -1.35
CA ALA A 46 -4.50 -3.58 -1.29
C ALA A 46 -5.07 -2.85 -0.08
N LYS A 47 -4.20 -2.16 0.66
CA LYS A 47 -4.62 -1.50 1.89
C LYS A 47 -3.77 -0.28 2.20
N ILE A 48 -4.32 0.57 3.08
CA ILE A 48 -3.63 1.71 3.65
C ILE A 48 -3.52 1.50 5.15
N ASP A 49 -2.31 1.56 5.67
CA ASP A 49 -2.02 1.53 7.10
C ASP A 49 -1.49 2.88 7.54
N LEU A 50 -1.70 3.19 8.82
CA LEU A 50 -1.05 4.30 9.48
C LEU A 50 -0.18 3.73 10.59
N ILE A 51 1.14 3.76 10.40
CA ILE A 51 2.11 3.13 11.28
C ILE A 51 3.18 4.16 11.61
N ASP A 52 3.37 4.48 12.90
CA ASP A 52 4.45 5.35 13.38
C ASP A 52 4.53 6.68 12.60
N ASN A 53 3.40 7.36 12.45
CA ASN A 53 3.32 8.62 11.70
C ASN A 53 3.72 8.49 10.24
N THR A 54 3.48 7.31 9.67
CA THR A 54 3.71 7.04 8.25
C THR A 54 2.46 6.41 7.66
N ILE A 55 1.98 6.96 6.56
CA ILE A 55 0.94 6.33 5.76
C ILE A 55 1.64 5.31 4.86
N LEU A 56 1.22 4.07 4.93
CA LEU A 56 1.75 2.99 4.10
C LEU A 56 0.65 2.44 3.21
N PHE A 57 0.78 2.64 1.91
CA PHE A 57 -0.05 1.97 0.92
C PHE A 57 0.68 0.72 0.46
N SER A 58 -0.02 -0.42 0.45
CA SER A 58 0.56 -1.66 -0.04
C SER A 58 -0.43 -2.43 -0.89
N ALA A 59 0.09 -3.09 -1.91
CA ALA A 59 -0.67 -4.00 -2.76
C ALA A 59 0.08 -5.33 -2.82
N MET A 60 -0.66 -6.42 -2.79
CA MET A 60 -0.11 -7.77 -2.73
C MET A 60 -0.64 -8.64 -3.87
N ALA A 61 0.27 -9.41 -4.46
CA ALA A 61 -0.07 -10.38 -5.50
C ALA A 61 0.58 -11.72 -5.19
N GLU A 62 -0.10 -12.82 -5.51
CA GLU A 62 0.48 -14.15 -5.39
C GLU A 62 1.48 -14.39 -6.52
N VAL A 63 2.57 -15.08 -6.21
CA VAL A 63 3.62 -15.41 -7.16
C VAL A 63 3.71 -16.92 -7.29
N ARG A 64 3.70 -17.42 -8.53
CA ARG A 64 3.93 -18.85 -8.77
C ARG A 64 5.34 -19.21 -8.33
N PRO A 65 5.55 -20.39 -7.72
CA PRO A 65 6.89 -20.79 -7.30
C PRO A 65 7.94 -20.72 -8.41
N SER A 66 7.54 -21.04 -9.65
CA SER A 66 8.47 -20.98 -10.79
C SER A 66 8.90 -19.56 -11.17
N ALA A 67 8.17 -18.54 -10.74
CA ALA A 67 8.47 -17.14 -11.04
C ALA A 67 9.31 -16.46 -9.95
N VAL A 68 9.52 -17.12 -8.81
CA VAL A 68 10.19 -16.48 -7.65
C VAL A 68 11.61 -16.04 -7.96
N LEU A 69 12.43 -16.94 -8.52
CA LEU A 69 13.82 -16.59 -8.81
C LEU A 69 13.97 -15.52 -9.90
N PRO A 70 13.27 -15.64 -11.05
CA PRO A 70 13.31 -14.55 -12.03
C PRO A 70 12.84 -13.21 -11.48
N LEU A 71 11.79 -13.20 -10.68
CA LEU A 71 11.28 -11.97 -10.08
C LEU A 71 12.28 -11.40 -9.07
N ALA A 72 12.86 -12.25 -8.21
CA ALA A 72 13.86 -11.82 -7.25
C ALA A 72 15.08 -11.17 -7.93
N ALA A 73 15.46 -11.68 -9.08
CA ALA A 73 16.56 -11.11 -9.84
C ALA A 73 16.23 -9.69 -10.36
N ASP A 74 14.95 -9.40 -10.63
CA ASP A 74 14.53 -8.12 -11.18
C ASP A 74 14.21 -7.08 -10.10
N LEU A 75 14.01 -7.48 -8.84
CA LEU A 75 13.55 -6.57 -7.80
C LEU A 75 14.51 -5.41 -7.54
N SER A 76 15.80 -5.67 -7.61
CA SER A 76 16.80 -4.61 -7.40
C SER A 76 16.64 -3.48 -8.43
N ALA A 77 16.47 -3.83 -9.69
CA ALA A 77 16.26 -2.85 -10.74
C ALA A 77 14.92 -2.14 -10.60
N ILE A 78 13.88 -2.87 -10.22
CA ILE A 78 12.54 -2.29 -9.99
C ILE A 78 12.61 -1.25 -8.89
N ASN A 79 13.23 -1.57 -7.75
CA ASN A 79 13.36 -0.63 -6.64
C ASN A 79 14.25 0.55 -6.99
N ALA A 80 15.29 0.34 -7.77
CA ALA A 80 16.19 1.40 -8.19
C ALA A 80 15.52 2.38 -9.16
N SER A 81 14.51 1.95 -9.89
CA SER A 81 13.81 2.80 -10.86
C SER A 81 12.80 3.74 -10.23
N SER A 82 12.51 3.60 -8.94
CA SER A 82 11.54 4.44 -8.24
C SER A 82 12.12 5.01 -6.96
N LEU A 83 11.78 6.25 -6.66
CA LEU A 83 12.22 6.92 -5.43
C LEU A 83 11.34 6.56 -4.23
N THR A 84 10.07 6.28 -4.46
CA THR A 84 9.09 6.17 -3.37
C THR A 84 8.44 4.81 -3.28
N VAL A 85 8.47 4.01 -4.32
CA VAL A 85 7.87 2.69 -4.36
C VAL A 85 8.92 1.62 -4.08
N LYS A 86 8.58 0.69 -3.20
CA LYS A 86 9.41 -0.45 -2.86
C LYS A 86 8.65 -1.74 -3.18
N ALA A 87 9.35 -2.71 -3.75
CA ALA A 87 8.79 -4.03 -4.01
C ALA A 87 9.66 -5.10 -3.37
N PHE A 88 9.02 -6.11 -2.76
CA PHE A 88 9.75 -7.22 -2.16
C PHE A 88 8.90 -8.49 -2.18
N LEU A 89 9.57 -9.63 -2.01
CA LEU A 89 8.91 -10.92 -1.88
C LEU A 89 8.71 -11.23 -0.41
N ASP A 90 7.47 -11.57 -0.05
CA ASP A 90 7.13 -12.07 1.28
C ASP A 90 6.99 -13.58 1.19
N MET A 91 7.93 -14.29 1.79
CA MET A 91 8.03 -15.75 1.72
C MET A 91 7.79 -16.32 3.11
N GLN A 92 6.61 -16.90 3.31
CA GLN A 92 6.27 -17.57 4.57
C GLN A 92 6.12 -19.07 4.31
N ASP A 93 6.49 -19.88 5.30
CA ASP A 93 6.64 -21.32 5.15
C ASP A 93 5.39 -22.04 4.65
N ASP A 94 4.21 -21.61 5.09
CA ASP A 94 2.96 -22.32 4.82
C ASP A 94 2.12 -21.67 3.72
N ASN A 95 2.61 -20.62 3.09
CA ASN A 95 1.84 -19.85 2.11
C ASN A 95 2.58 -19.73 0.80
N LEU A 96 1.82 -19.47 -0.29
CA LEU A 96 2.42 -19.11 -1.56
C LEU A 96 3.22 -17.82 -1.39
N PRO A 97 4.35 -17.69 -2.09
CA PRO A 97 5.09 -16.43 -2.11
C PRO A 97 4.22 -15.28 -2.59
N LYS A 98 4.44 -14.12 -2.02
CA LYS A 98 3.68 -12.92 -2.36
C LYS A 98 4.63 -11.82 -2.78
N LEU A 99 4.26 -11.11 -3.84
CA LEU A 99 4.90 -9.86 -4.21
C LEU A 99 4.18 -8.73 -3.48
N VAL A 100 4.92 -7.96 -2.70
CA VAL A 100 4.38 -6.79 -2.02
C VAL A 100 4.97 -5.56 -2.66
N VAL A 101 4.11 -4.65 -3.10
CA VAL A 101 4.51 -3.34 -3.63
C VAL A 101 3.95 -2.31 -2.68
N CYS A 102 4.79 -1.43 -2.16
CA CYS A 102 4.35 -0.45 -1.20
C CYS A 102 4.95 0.93 -1.47
N GLN A 103 4.24 1.94 -0.99
CA GLN A 103 4.66 3.32 -1.03
C GLN A 103 4.36 3.94 0.33
N SER A 104 5.30 4.71 0.87
CA SER A 104 5.14 5.34 2.17
C SER A 104 5.18 6.85 2.05
N LEU A 105 4.46 7.51 2.97
CA LEU A 105 4.42 8.96 3.09
C LEU A 105 4.52 9.32 4.58
N SER A 106 5.60 9.96 4.98
CA SER A 106 5.74 10.43 6.34
C SER A 106 4.76 11.57 6.60
N VAL A 107 4.05 11.52 7.72
CA VAL A 107 3.04 12.53 8.06
C VAL A 107 3.35 13.23 9.39
N MET A 108 4.55 13.01 9.91
CA MET A 108 4.94 13.55 11.23
C MET A 108 4.83 15.08 11.27
N GLN A 109 5.17 15.75 10.18
CA GLN A 109 5.11 17.23 10.10
C GLN A 109 3.82 17.73 9.44
N GLY A 110 2.87 16.81 9.19
CA GLY A 110 1.63 17.13 8.49
C GLY A 110 1.76 16.97 6.99
N VAL A 111 0.63 16.66 6.36
CA VAL A 111 0.52 16.57 4.90
C VAL A 111 -0.76 17.23 4.47
N THR A 112 -0.83 17.63 3.19
CA THR A 112 -2.06 18.13 2.61
C THR A 112 -2.88 16.97 2.05
N TYR A 113 -4.18 17.22 1.89
CA TYR A 113 -5.05 16.28 1.20
C TYR A 113 -4.51 15.96 -0.20
N GLU A 114 -4.00 16.96 -0.90
CA GLU A 114 -3.45 16.80 -2.26
C GLU A 114 -2.23 15.90 -2.27
N GLN A 115 -1.38 15.97 -1.27
CA GLN A 115 -0.23 15.05 -1.17
C GLN A 115 -0.70 13.61 -0.97
N PHE A 116 -1.72 13.39 -0.15
CA PHE A 116 -2.29 12.06 0.02
C PHE A 116 -2.96 11.56 -1.26
N ALA A 117 -3.75 12.41 -1.89
CA ALA A 117 -4.53 12.03 -3.07
C ALA A 117 -3.64 11.71 -4.28
N TRP A 118 -2.48 12.32 -4.34
CA TRP A 118 -1.56 12.13 -5.45
C TRP A 118 -0.90 10.76 -5.39
#